data_8f02c9b8aa19568e35c7127afb3d3f83
#
_entry.id   8f02c9b8aa19568e35c7127afb3d3f83
#
_cell.length_a   1.000
_cell.length_b   1.000
_cell.length_c   1.000
_cell.angle_alpha   90.00
_cell.angle_beta   90.00
_cell.angle_gamma   90.00
#
_symmetry.space_group_name_H-M   'P 1'
#
loop_
_entity.id
_entity.type
_entity.pdbx_description
1 polymer ?
#
loop_
_entity_poly.entity_id
_entity_poly.type
_entity_poly.pdbx_seq_one_letter_code
_entity_poly.pdbx_strand_id
1 'polypeptide(L)'
;MSLTFLHILIISATVFAVIGSGFYVSRSVRSSAGYSVAGRSAGASLVAGSIAGTVVGGGATVGTAQLAYSFGLSAWWFTLGSGIAFILMGIFYAKRLHNTALETIPQYLELYYGKKAETLSSIISSIGILLSAVASSLPGIEIISALFGLTPFLSALLLMALVIAYTFFGGMKSAAVSGILKMVIIWISLFISGAIAFLLLQENNTLSSFPASHFDLMGQGTDSAMAHLFSVIVGVLCTQTYIQCIFSADTPLKAASGCFIAALIVIPIGLPSVAVGMYMHAAEPETLPILVLPTFLVNHVPVLIAGL
;
A
#
# COMPACT_ATOMS: atom_id res chain seq x y z
N MET A 1 -18.60 1.44 16.52
CA MET A 1 -18.44 2.51 15.50
C MET A 1 -19.82 2.99 15.06
N SER A 2 -20.13 4.26 15.18
CA SER A 2 -21.37 4.84 14.65
C SER A 2 -21.04 5.77 13.49
N LEU A 3 -21.30 5.32 12.26
CA LEU A 3 -21.15 6.17 11.07
C LEU A 3 -22.31 7.17 11.00
N THR A 4 -21.98 8.44 10.79
CA THR A 4 -22.98 9.44 10.40
C THR A 4 -23.23 9.37 8.90
N PHE A 5 -24.39 9.86 8.45
CA PHE A 5 -24.71 9.97 7.02
C PHE A 5 -23.61 10.68 6.22
N LEU A 6 -22.96 11.68 6.82
CA LEU A 6 -21.87 12.42 6.18
C LEU A 6 -20.62 11.57 5.95
N HIS A 7 -20.26 10.66 6.86
CA HIS A 7 -19.18 9.68 6.62
C HIS A 7 -19.46 8.82 5.39
N ILE A 8 -20.67 8.26 5.29
CA ILE A 8 -21.06 7.40 4.16
C ILE A 8 -21.02 8.18 2.85
N LEU A 9 -21.46 9.44 2.86
CA LEU A 9 -21.44 10.30 1.67
C LEU A 9 -19.99 10.54 1.19
N ILE A 10 -19.08 10.88 2.09
CA ILE A 10 -17.69 11.19 1.76
C ILE A 10 -16.96 9.93 1.29
N ILE A 11 -17.12 8.79 1.99
CA ILE A 11 -16.56 7.50 1.58
C ILE A 11 -17.03 7.15 0.17
N SER A 12 -18.35 7.27 -0.09
CA SER A 12 -18.90 6.99 -1.41
C SER A 12 -18.33 7.92 -2.48
N ALA A 13 -18.25 9.23 -2.21
CA ALA A 13 -17.68 10.20 -3.12
C ALA A 13 -16.20 9.91 -3.44
N THR A 14 -15.41 9.55 -2.44
CA THR A 14 -14.00 9.19 -2.58
C THR A 14 -13.84 7.94 -3.43
N VAL A 15 -14.61 6.89 -3.15
CA VAL A 15 -14.61 5.65 -3.94
C VAL A 15 -15.00 5.92 -5.39
N PHE A 16 -16.08 6.69 -5.63
CA PHE A 16 -16.48 7.06 -6.98
C PHE A 16 -15.45 7.93 -7.71
N ALA A 17 -14.75 8.83 -7.02
CA ALA A 17 -13.68 9.62 -7.61
C ALA A 17 -12.50 8.73 -8.07
N VAL A 18 -12.09 7.76 -7.25
CA VAL A 18 -11.02 6.81 -7.59
C VAL A 18 -11.44 5.92 -8.77
N ILE A 19 -12.63 5.33 -8.73
CA ILE A 19 -13.19 4.50 -9.82
C ILE A 19 -13.31 5.34 -11.11
N GLY A 20 -13.87 6.54 -11.01
CA GLY A 20 -14.06 7.46 -12.13
C GLY A 20 -12.74 7.85 -12.79
N SER A 21 -11.69 8.09 -11.99
CA SER A 21 -10.35 8.40 -12.51
C SER A 21 -9.77 7.23 -13.31
N GLY A 22 -9.92 6.01 -12.81
CA GLY A 22 -9.50 4.79 -13.50
C GLY A 22 -10.25 4.57 -14.80
N PHE A 23 -11.57 4.73 -14.78
CA PHE A 23 -12.43 4.59 -15.96
C PHE A 23 -12.14 5.68 -17.01
N TYR A 24 -11.92 6.93 -16.60
CA TYR A 24 -11.56 8.00 -17.53
C TYR A 24 -10.26 7.69 -18.30
N VAL A 25 -9.24 7.22 -17.58
CA VAL A 25 -7.94 6.87 -18.19
C VAL A 25 -8.01 5.62 -19.04
N SER A 26 -8.88 4.66 -18.72
CA SER A 26 -9.05 3.42 -19.48
C SER A 26 -9.39 3.67 -20.96
N ARG A 27 -10.10 4.75 -21.25
CA ARG A 27 -10.45 5.15 -22.62
C ARG A 27 -9.25 5.45 -23.51
N SER A 28 -8.08 5.73 -22.90
CA SER A 28 -6.84 6.01 -23.64
C SER A 28 -6.03 4.75 -23.96
N VAL A 29 -6.40 3.59 -23.42
CA VAL A 29 -5.71 2.31 -23.62
C VAL A 29 -6.29 1.60 -24.83
N ARG A 30 -5.49 1.47 -25.91
CA ARG A 30 -5.95 0.88 -27.19
C ARG A 30 -5.09 -0.29 -27.67
N SER A 31 -4.07 -0.72 -26.91
CA SER A 31 -3.15 -1.79 -27.29
C SER A 31 -2.80 -2.69 -26.12
N SER A 32 -2.34 -3.91 -26.39
CA SER A 32 -1.85 -4.84 -25.38
C SER A 32 -0.70 -4.24 -24.55
N ALA A 33 0.29 -3.63 -25.20
CA ALA A 33 1.41 -2.94 -24.52
C ALA A 33 0.94 -1.70 -23.74
N GLY A 34 -0.13 -1.02 -24.19
CA GLY A 34 -0.79 0.06 -23.44
C GLY A 34 -1.43 -0.46 -22.16
N TYR A 35 -1.97 -1.67 -22.21
CA TYR A 35 -2.59 -2.33 -21.07
C TYR A 35 -1.56 -2.87 -20.06
N SER A 36 -0.54 -3.58 -20.53
CA SER A 36 0.45 -4.28 -19.67
C SER A 36 1.52 -3.36 -19.09
N VAL A 37 2.07 -2.45 -19.90
CA VAL A 37 3.21 -1.58 -19.50
C VAL A 37 2.99 -0.09 -19.83
N ALA A 38 1.75 0.35 -19.87
CA ALA A 38 1.38 1.75 -20.18
C ALA A 38 2.04 2.29 -21.46
N GLY A 39 2.29 1.41 -22.45
CA GLY A 39 2.98 1.75 -23.71
C GLY A 39 4.42 2.22 -23.52
N ARG A 40 5.06 1.93 -22.41
CA ARG A 40 6.44 2.37 -22.05
C ARG A 40 6.63 3.88 -22.15
N SER A 41 5.64 4.64 -21.74
CA SER A 41 5.64 6.10 -21.80
C SER A 41 5.55 6.76 -20.42
N ALA A 42 5.72 5.97 -19.35
CA ALA A 42 5.57 6.47 -18.00
C ALA A 42 6.74 7.40 -17.60
N GLY A 43 6.41 8.62 -17.21
CA GLY A 43 7.36 9.54 -16.58
C GLY A 43 7.69 9.10 -15.14
N ALA A 44 8.70 9.70 -14.52
CA ALA A 44 9.13 9.35 -13.16
C ALA A 44 8.01 9.47 -12.13
N SER A 45 7.14 10.47 -12.21
CA SER A 45 5.99 10.65 -11.32
C SER A 45 4.95 9.54 -11.48
N LEU A 46 4.70 9.05 -12.70
CA LEU A 46 3.77 7.97 -12.94
C LEU A 46 4.33 6.64 -12.43
N VAL A 47 5.63 6.38 -12.63
CA VAL A 47 6.34 5.22 -12.07
C VAL A 47 6.29 5.26 -10.54
N ALA A 48 6.64 6.39 -9.93
CA ALA A 48 6.61 6.59 -8.48
C ALA A 48 5.19 6.38 -7.91
N GLY A 49 4.20 6.98 -8.54
CA GLY A 49 2.81 6.85 -8.14
C GLY A 49 2.26 5.44 -8.29
N SER A 50 2.67 4.71 -9.33
CA SER A 50 2.33 3.30 -9.51
C SER A 50 2.91 2.45 -8.39
N ILE A 51 4.21 2.60 -8.09
CA ILE A 51 4.90 1.86 -7.03
C ILE A 51 4.30 2.21 -5.67
N ALA A 52 4.27 3.50 -5.31
CA ALA A 52 3.75 3.96 -4.03
C ALA A 52 2.26 3.66 -3.88
N GLY A 53 1.45 3.86 -4.93
CA GLY A 53 0.03 3.54 -4.93
C GLY A 53 -0.27 2.04 -4.78
N THR A 54 0.67 1.16 -5.17
CA THR A 54 0.54 -0.28 -4.97
C THR A 54 0.88 -0.69 -3.54
N VAL A 55 1.98 -0.17 -2.97
CA VAL A 55 2.41 -0.55 -1.62
C VAL A 55 1.59 0.15 -0.54
N VAL A 56 1.18 1.40 -0.78
CA VAL A 56 0.35 2.16 0.17
C VAL A 56 -1.11 1.72 0.05
N GLY A 57 -1.43 0.69 0.77
CA GLY A 57 -2.76 0.09 0.90
C GLY A 57 -3.00 -0.37 2.34
N GLY A 58 -3.92 -1.32 2.53
CA GLY A 58 -4.28 -1.83 3.86
C GLY A 58 -3.10 -2.26 4.72
N GLY A 59 -2.08 -2.91 4.13
CA GLY A 59 -0.88 -3.32 4.87
C GLY A 59 -0.04 -2.16 5.40
N ALA A 60 0.17 -1.11 4.58
CA ALA A 60 0.98 0.04 4.97
C ALA A 60 0.25 1.00 5.93
N THR A 61 -1.06 0.92 6.03
CA THR A 61 -1.90 1.79 6.85
C THR A 61 -2.50 1.03 8.03
N VAL A 62 -3.55 0.25 7.79
CA VAL A 62 -4.24 -0.54 8.82
C VAL A 62 -3.30 -1.58 9.46
N GLY A 63 -2.55 -2.32 8.63
CA GLY A 63 -1.61 -3.34 9.13
C GLY A 63 -0.48 -2.73 9.98
N THR A 64 0.04 -1.56 9.59
CA THR A 64 1.04 -0.85 10.40
C THR A 64 0.44 -0.35 11.72
N ALA A 65 -0.78 0.20 11.72
CA ALA A 65 -1.45 0.62 12.95
C ALA A 65 -1.76 -0.57 13.88
N GLN A 66 -2.19 -1.70 13.29
CA GLN A 66 -2.42 -2.97 14.01
C GLN A 66 -1.14 -3.48 14.70
N LEU A 67 -0.02 -3.49 13.99
CA LEU A 67 1.26 -3.90 14.57
C LEU A 67 1.77 -2.88 15.61
N ALA A 68 1.58 -1.60 15.37
CA ALA A 68 1.98 -0.55 16.30
C ALA A 68 1.17 -0.56 17.59
N TYR A 69 -0.07 -0.99 17.53
CA TYR A 69 -0.90 -1.24 18.70
C TYR A 69 -0.27 -2.27 19.66
N SER A 70 0.43 -3.26 19.12
CA SER A 70 1.09 -4.30 19.93
C SER A 70 2.58 -4.02 20.21
N PHE A 71 3.29 -3.41 19.28
CA PHE A 71 4.76 -3.33 19.29
C PHE A 71 5.32 -1.92 19.06
N GLY A 72 4.47 -0.89 19.02
CA GLY A 72 4.90 0.50 18.88
C GLY A 72 5.67 0.77 17.59
N LEU A 73 6.81 1.46 17.71
CA LEU A 73 7.63 1.92 16.58
C LEU A 73 8.17 0.78 15.71
N SER A 74 8.30 -0.43 16.24
CA SER A 74 8.74 -1.61 15.49
C SER A 74 7.83 -1.93 14.29
N ALA A 75 6.57 -1.48 14.28
CA ALA A 75 5.66 -1.62 13.15
C ALA A 75 6.10 -0.83 11.90
N TRP A 76 6.97 0.15 12.05
CA TRP A 76 7.46 0.96 10.93
C TRP A 76 8.29 0.16 9.92
N TRP A 77 8.82 -1.00 10.28
CA TRP A 77 9.63 -1.84 9.39
C TRP A 77 8.96 -2.14 8.05
N PHE A 78 7.63 -2.22 7.97
CA PHE A 78 6.96 -2.48 6.71
C PHE A 78 7.20 -1.38 5.67
N THR A 79 6.96 -0.13 6.02
CA THR A 79 7.12 1.00 5.09
C THR A 79 8.58 1.43 4.96
N LEU A 80 9.36 1.35 6.02
CA LEU A 80 10.79 1.61 6.01
C LEU A 80 11.53 0.58 5.13
N GLY A 81 11.27 -0.72 5.34
CA GLY A 81 11.84 -1.79 4.53
C GLY A 81 11.43 -1.73 3.07
N SER A 82 10.17 -1.40 2.79
CA SER A 82 9.70 -1.17 1.42
C SER A 82 10.44 -0.02 0.75
N GLY A 83 10.65 1.09 1.45
CA GLY A 83 11.43 2.22 0.93
C GLY A 83 12.88 1.87 0.65
N ILE A 84 13.54 1.14 1.55
CA ILE A 84 14.90 0.61 1.33
C ILE A 84 14.92 -0.28 0.09
N ALA A 85 13.95 -1.17 -0.08
CA ALA A 85 13.84 -2.02 -1.26
C ALA A 85 13.67 -1.22 -2.55
N PHE A 86 12.89 -0.13 -2.55
CA PHE A 86 12.75 0.74 -3.74
C PHE A 86 14.04 1.49 -4.05
N ILE A 87 14.82 1.91 -3.06
CA ILE A 87 16.16 2.48 -3.28
C ILE A 87 17.06 1.44 -3.96
N LEU A 88 17.11 0.20 -3.44
CA LEU A 88 17.87 -0.89 -4.05
C LEU A 88 17.39 -1.20 -5.46
N MET A 89 16.08 -1.20 -5.67
CA MET A 89 15.48 -1.41 -7.00
C MET A 89 15.91 -0.30 -7.99
N GLY A 90 15.92 0.95 -7.56
CA GLY A 90 16.39 2.08 -8.36
C GLY A 90 17.86 1.96 -8.77
N ILE A 91 18.71 1.53 -7.84
CA ILE A 91 20.16 1.37 -8.07
C ILE A 91 20.46 0.16 -8.96
N PHE A 92 19.91 -1.00 -8.63
CA PHE A 92 20.35 -2.29 -9.21
C PHE A 92 19.47 -2.77 -10.36
N TYR A 93 18.16 -2.51 -10.34
CA TYR A 93 17.19 -3.08 -11.25
C TYR A 93 16.79 -2.13 -12.37
N ALA A 94 16.57 -0.84 -12.09
CA ALA A 94 15.93 0.09 -12.99
C ALA A 94 16.58 0.12 -14.38
N LYS A 95 17.89 0.34 -14.46
CA LYS A 95 18.61 0.37 -15.74
C LYS A 95 18.67 -0.98 -16.43
N ARG A 96 18.95 -2.05 -15.66
CA ARG A 96 19.14 -3.40 -16.22
C ARG A 96 17.85 -3.95 -16.80
N LEU A 97 16.76 -3.89 -16.03
CA LEU A 97 15.48 -4.44 -16.46
C LEU A 97 14.84 -3.59 -17.56
N HIS A 98 14.84 -2.26 -17.43
CA HIS A 98 14.30 -1.40 -18.47
C HIS A 98 14.93 -1.64 -19.85
N ASN A 99 16.26 -1.83 -19.91
CA ASN A 99 16.99 -2.03 -21.18
C ASN A 99 16.67 -3.35 -21.87
N THR A 100 16.08 -4.33 -21.18
CA THR A 100 15.69 -5.61 -21.80
C THR A 100 14.47 -5.50 -22.70
N ALA A 101 13.70 -4.41 -22.54
CA ALA A 101 12.45 -4.20 -23.27
C ALA A 101 11.40 -5.33 -23.05
N LEU A 102 11.45 -6.03 -21.93
CA LEU A 102 10.50 -7.06 -21.52
C LEU A 102 9.32 -6.47 -20.71
N GLU A 103 8.36 -7.31 -20.34
CA GLU A 103 7.17 -6.92 -19.59
C GLU A 103 7.07 -7.61 -18.23
N THR A 104 7.75 -8.77 -18.08
CA THR A 104 7.63 -9.60 -16.87
C THR A 104 8.96 -10.16 -16.39
N ILE A 105 9.04 -10.47 -15.08
CA ILE A 105 10.18 -11.17 -14.49
C ILE A 105 10.38 -12.57 -15.12
N PRO A 106 9.32 -13.38 -15.32
CA PRO A 106 9.47 -14.67 -15.98
C PRO A 106 10.16 -14.59 -17.35
N GLN A 107 9.80 -13.61 -18.20
CA GLN A 107 10.46 -13.37 -19.47
C GLN A 107 11.96 -13.03 -19.30
N TYR A 108 12.28 -12.24 -18.26
CA TYR A 108 13.68 -11.93 -17.94
C TYR A 108 14.47 -13.19 -17.54
N LEU A 109 13.87 -14.07 -16.75
CA LEU A 109 14.50 -15.33 -16.36
C LEU A 109 14.65 -16.29 -17.54
N GLU A 110 13.72 -16.28 -18.50
CA GLU A 110 13.84 -17.07 -19.73
C GLU A 110 15.12 -16.75 -20.49
N LEU A 111 15.51 -15.48 -20.59
CA LEU A 111 16.72 -15.06 -21.30
C LEU A 111 18.01 -15.71 -20.77
N TYR A 112 18.08 -15.99 -19.47
CA TYR A 112 19.30 -16.51 -18.83
C TYR A 112 19.22 -17.98 -18.47
N TYR A 113 18.02 -18.51 -18.21
CA TYR A 113 17.80 -19.85 -17.65
C TYR A 113 16.89 -20.73 -18.52
N GLY A 114 16.36 -20.17 -19.60
CA GLY A 114 15.53 -20.89 -20.58
C GLY A 114 14.07 -21.08 -20.17
N LYS A 115 13.30 -21.70 -21.06
CA LYS A 115 11.83 -21.82 -21.00
C LYS A 115 11.27 -22.47 -19.72
N LYS A 116 11.99 -23.43 -19.14
CA LYS A 116 11.57 -24.10 -17.90
C LYS A 116 11.57 -23.14 -16.72
N ALA A 117 12.55 -22.22 -16.66
CA ALA A 117 12.63 -21.20 -15.62
C ALA A 117 11.49 -20.17 -15.75
N GLU A 118 11.15 -19.76 -16.97
CA GLU A 118 9.99 -18.90 -17.24
C GLU A 118 8.70 -19.54 -16.73
N THR A 119 8.42 -20.78 -17.12
CA THR A 119 7.20 -21.48 -16.72
C THR A 119 7.09 -21.61 -15.18
N LEU A 120 8.17 -22.05 -14.53
CA LEU A 120 8.18 -22.22 -13.06
C LEU A 120 8.00 -20.88 -12.35
N SER A 121 8.73 -19.84 -12.76
CA SER A 121 8.64 -18.52 -12.16
C SER A 121 7.27 -17.86 -12.41
N SER A 122 6.64 -18.09 -13.56
CA SER A 122 5.27 -17.63 -13.84
C SER A 122 4.26 -18.23 -12.87
N ILE A 123 4.33 -19.54 -12.63
CA ILE A 123 3.44 -20.24 -11.69
C ILE A 123 3.64 -19.70 -10.27
N ILE A 124 4.90 -19.64 -9.80
CA ILE A 124 5.23 -19.15 -8.45
C ILE A 124 4.79 -17.69 -8.27
N SER A 125 5.09 -16.82 -9.24
CA SER A 125 4.69 -15.42 -9.21
C SER A 125 3.15 -15.25 -9.18
N SER A 126 2.42 -16.07 -9.95
CA SER A 126 0.95 -16.03 -9.97
C SER A 126 0.35 -16.40 -8.62
N ILE A 127 0.88 -17.46 -7.98
CA ILE A 127 0.48 -17.86 -6.62
C ILE A 127 0.81 -16.74 -5.62
N GLY A 128 2.01 -16.17 -5.68
CA GLY A 128 2.43 -15.08 -4.81
C GLY A 128 1.54 -13.83 -4.94
N ILE A 129 1.19 -13.45 -6.18
CA ILE A 129 0.28 -12.32 -6.44
C ILE A 129 -1.12 -12.61 -5.89
N LEU A 130 -1.64 -13.82 -6.07
CA LEU A 130 -2.93 -14.22 -5.53
C LEU A 130 -2.96 -14.12 -4.00
N LEU A 131 -1.95 -14.67 -3.32
CA LEU A 131 -1.84 -14.59 -1.87
C LEU A 131 -1.71 -13.13 -1.37
N SER A 132 -0.94 -12.32 -2.08
CA SER A 132 -0.80 -10.88 -1.79
C SER A 132 -2.12 -10.12 -1.97
N ALA A 133 -2.88 -10.44 -3.01
CA ALA A 133 -4.20 -9.85 -3.25
C ALA A 133 -5.19 -10.21 -2.12
N VAL A 134 -5.21 -11.47 -1.69
CA VAL A 134 -6.02 -11.91 -0.55
C VAL A 134 -5.62 -11.16 0.72
N ALA A 135 -4.34 -11.15 1.07
CA ALA A 135 -3.83 -10.48 2.26
C ALA A 135 -4.15 -8.97 2.27
N SER A 136 -4.03 -8.30 1.12
CA SER A 136 -4.35 -6.87 0.98
C SER A 136 -5.84 -6.57 1.05
N SER A 137 -6.70 -7.56 0.76
CA SER A 137 -8.16 -7.41 0.78
C SER A 137 -8.75 -7.58 2.19
N LEU A 138 -8.10 -8.34 3.06
CA LEU A 138 -8.63 -8.64 4.40
C LEU A 138 -8.99 -7.40 5.22
N PRO A 139 -8.13 -6.36 5.34
CA PRO A 139 -8.49 -5.15 6.06
C PRO A 139 -9.74 -4.46 5.48
N GLY A 140 -9.86 -4.42 4.15
CA GLY A 140 -11.02 -3.85 3.47
C GLY A 140 -12.30 -4.62 3.75
N ILE A 141 -12.25 -5.94 3.77
CA ILE A 141 -13.39 -6.81 4.09
C ILE A 141 -13.86 -6.57 5.52
N GLU A 142 -12.92 -6.55 6.48
CA GLU A 142 -13.24 -6.31 7.89
C GLU A 142 -13.82 -4.91 8.12
N ILE A 143 -13.27 -3.88 7.47
CA ILE A 143 -13.80 -2.52 7.54
C ILE A 143 -15.24 -2.47 6.99
N ILE A 144 -15.49 -3.01 5.81
CA ILE A 144 -16.83 -3.04 5.21
C ILE A 144 -17.79 -3.82 6.11
N SER A 145 -17.37 -4.96 6.63
CA SER A 145 -18.16 -5.77 7.56
C SER A 145 -18.54 -5.00 8.82
N ALA A 146 -17.56 -4.34 9.45
CA ALA A 146 -17.76 -3.59 10.68
C ALA A 146 -18.61 -2.31 10.48
N LEU A 147 -18.45 -1.63 9.34
CA LEU A 147 -19.14 -0.36 9.06
C LEU A 147 -20.60 -0.59 8.62
N PHE A 148 -20.86 -1.60 7.82
CA PHE A 148 -22.19 -1.84 7.23
C PHE A 148 -22.95 -3.00 7.87
N GLY A 149 -22.37 -3.70 8.85
CA GLY A 149 -22.98 -4.86 9.49
C GLY A 149 -23.17 -6.05 8.55
N LEU A 150 -22.38 -6.13 7.48
CA LEU A 150 -22.46 -7.19 6.49
C LEU A 150 -21.66 -8.42 6.94
N THR A 151 -22.04 -9.58 6.42
CA THR A 151 -21.22 -10.79 6.61
C THR A 151 -19.88 -10.64 5.88
N PRO A 152 -18.78 -11.25 6.35
CA PRO A 152 -17.48 -11.19 5.68
C PRO A 152 -17.54 -11.62 4.21
N PHE A 153 -18.40 -12.58 3.87
CA PHE A 153 -18.60 -13.03 2.49
C PHE A 153 -19.21 -11.94 1.58
N LEU A 154 -20.26 -11.26 2.05
CA LEU A 154 -20.87 -10.16 1.30
C LEU A 154 -19.92 -8.97 1.16
N SER A 155 -19.17 -8.67 2.22
CA SER A 155 -18.15 -7.63 2.21
C SER A 155 -17.05 -7.93 1.18
N ALA A 156 -16.61 -9.18 1.09
CA ALA A 156 -15.64 -9.64 0.09
C ALA A 156 -16.18 -9.51 -1.34
N LEU A 157 -17.44 -9.90 -1.58
CA LEU A 157 -18.08 -9.77 -2.89
C LEU A 157 -18.20 -8.30 -3.30
N LEU A 158 -18.60 -7.43 -2.38
CA LEU A 158 -18.70 -5.99 -2.65
C LEU A 158 -17.32 -5.39 -2.98
N LEU A 159 -16.31 -5.70 -2.17
CA LEU A 159 -14.94 -5.24 -2.42
C LEU A 159 -14.42 -5.73 -3.77
N MET A 160 -14.62 -6.99 -4.11
CA MET A 160 -14.22 -7.58 -5.39
C MET A 160 -14.93 -6.91 -6.57
N ALA A 161 -16.24 -6.65 -6.46
CA ALA A 161 -16.98 -5.94 -7.48
C ALA A 161 -16.44 -4.52 -7.73
N LEU A 162 -16.11 -3.79 -6.64
CA LEU A 162 -15.50 -2.46 -6.73
C LEU A 162 -14.12 -2.50 -7.42
N VAL A 163 -13.27 -3.46 -7.04
CA VAL A 163 -11.94 -3.62 -7.65
C VAL A 163 -12.04 -3.95 -9.14
N ILE A 164 -12.91 -4.87 -9.52
CA ILE A 164 -13.13 -5.23 -10.92
C ILE A 164 -13.62 -4.02 -11.72
N ALA A 165 -14.54 -3.23 -11.17
CA ALA A 165 -15.14 -2.09 -11.86
C ALA A 165 -14.11 -1.06 -12.36
N TYR A 166 -13.02 -0.83 -11.63
CA TYR A 166 -12.02 0.18 -12.03
C TYR A 166 -10.77 -0.39 -12.69
N THR A 167 -10.46 -1.70 -12.49
CA THR A 167 -9.21 -2.29 -13.02
C THR A 167 -9.39 -2.96 -14.37
N PHE A 168 -10.58 -3.52 -14.64
CA PHE A 168 -10.82 -4.40 -15.78
C PHE A 168 -10.53 -3.74 -17.15
N PHE A 169 -10.87 -2.48 -17.32
CA PHE A 169 -10.77 -1.79 -18.61
C PHE A 169 -9.49 -0.99 -18.82
N GLY A 170 -8.73 -0.69 -17.75
CA GLY A 170 -7.68 0.32 -17.83
C GLY A 170 -6.24 -0.17 -17.72
N GLY A 171 -6.02 -1.39 -17.28
CA GLY A 171 -4.69 -1.98 -17.12
C GLY A 171 -3.76 -1.11 -16.26
N MET A 172 -2.47 -1.19 -16.54
CA MET A 172 -1.38 -0.52 -15.80
C MET A 172 -1.55 1.00 -15.71
N LYS A 173 -1.96 1.66 -16.79
CA LYS A 173 -2.08 3.12 -16.82
C LYS A 173 -3.21 3.62 -15.93
N SER A 174 -4.35 2.92 -15.94
CA SER A 174 -5.48 3.22 -15.06
C SER A 174 -5.13 2.99 -13.60
N ALA A 175 -4.51 1.84 -13.29
CA ALA A 175 -4.06 1.51 -11.95
C ALA A 175 -3.04 2.55 -11.42
N ALA A 176 -2.13 3.05 -12.27
CA ALA A 176 -1.15 4.06 -11.92
C ALA A 176 -1.81 5.40 -11.54
N VAL A 177 -2.73 5.90 -12.36
CA VAL A 177 -3.39 7.19 -12.10
C VAL A 177 -4.32 7.12 -10.89
N SER A 178 -5.12 6.06 -10.78
CA SER A 178 -5.95 5.82 -9.58
C SER A 178 -5.10 5.62 -8.34
N GLY A 179 -3.93 4.97 -8.48
CA GLY A 179 -2.93 4.81 -7.40
C GLY A 179 -2.38 6.14 -6.90
N ILE A 180 -2.07 7.09 -7.81
CA ILE A 180 -1.63 8.44 -7.43
C ILE A 180 -2.73 9.16 -6.65
N LEU A 181 -3.96 9.16 -7.16
CA LEU A 181 -5.08 9.82 -6.51
C LEU A 181 -5.33 9.23 -5.12
N LYS A 182 -5.41 7.90 -5.03
CA LYS A 182 -5.56 7.18 -3.76
C LYS A 182 -4.44 7.53 -2.79
N MET A 183 -3.18 7.53 -3.25
CA MET A 183 -2.03 7.84 -2.42
C MET A 183 -2.09 9.26 -1.85
N VAL A 184 -2.46 10.26 -2.65
CA VAL A 184 -2.60 11.66 -2.18
C VAL A 184 -3.68 11.75 -1.09
N ILE A 185 -4.83 11.11 -1.30
CA ILE A 185 -5.92 11.06 -0.34
C ILE A 185 -5.46 10.42 0.98
N ILE A 186 -4.84 9.24 0.90
CA ILE A 186 -4.33 8.51 2.08
C ILE A 186 -3.26 9.35 2.81
N TRP A 187 -2.36 10.01 2.09
CA TRP A 187 -1.34 10.87 2.68
C TRP A 187 -1.97 11.98 3.53
N ILE A 188 -2.92 12.72 2.95
CA ILE A 188 -3.59 13.82 3.65
C ILE A 188 -4.33 13.30 4.89
N SER A 189 -5.18 12.29 4.71
CA SER A 189 -5.97 11.72 5.79
C SER A 189 -5.08 11.15 6.91
N LEU A 190 -4.07 10.37 6.54
CA LEU A 190 -3.24 9.67 7.51
C LEU A 190 -2.30 10.59 8.28
N PHE A 191 -1.71 11.62 7.63
CA PHE A 191 -0.86 12.58 8.34
C PHE A 191 -1.65 13.46 9.30
N ILE A 192 -2.86 13.87 8.92
CA ILE A 192 -3.74 14.62 9.84
C ILE A 192 -4.12 13.72 11.02
N SER A 193 -4.51 12.47 10.76
CA SER A 193 -4.88 11.51 11.81
C SER A 193 -3.72 11.20 12.74
N GLY A 194 -2.53 10.97 12.20
CA GLY A 194 -1.32 10.75 12.99
C GLY A 194 -0.90 11.95 13.83
N ALA A 195 -1.07 13.17 13.29
CA ALA A 195 -0.83 14.39 14.05
C ALA A 195 -1.82 14.53 15.23
N ILE A 196 -3.10 14.25 15.00
CA ILE A 196 -4.11 14.24 16.08
C ILE A 196 -3.75 13.18 17.12
N ALA A 197 -3.40 11.95 16.71
CA ALA A 197 -3.00 10.89 17.63
C ALA A 197 -1.78 11.27 18.46
N PHE A 198 -0.79 11.90 17.84
CA PHE A 198 0.42 12.34 18.53
C PHE A 198 0.12 13.45 19.55
N LEU A 199 -0.72 14.43 19.21
CA LEU A 199 -1.16 15.48 20.14
C LEU A 199 -1.90 14.88 21.34
N LEU A 200 -2.82 13.95 21.11
CA LEU A 200 -3.57 13.27 22.17
C LEU A 200 -2.65 12.43 23.08
N LEU A 201 -1.61 11.80 22.52
CA LEU A 201 -0.59 11.11 23.32
C LEU A 201 0.19 12.07 24.23
N GLN A 202 0.47 13.28 23.76
CA GLN A 202 1.15 14.31 24.56
C GLN A 202 0.25 14.90 25.63
N GLU A 203 -0.99 15.29 25.30
CA GLU A 203 -1.95 15.88 26.24
C GLU A 203 -2.25 14.95 27.42
N ASN A 204 -2.42 13.66 27.15
CA ASN A 204 -2.72 12.66 28.18
C ASN A 204 -1.47 12.17 28.93
N ASN A 205 -0.28 12.70 28.60
CA ASN A 205 1.01 12.29 29.15
C ASN A 205 1.27 10.77 29.08
N THR A 206 0.62 10.10 28.12
CA THR A 206 0.64 8.64 27.96
C THR A 206 1.95 8.12 27.38
N LEU A 207 2.77 8.98 26.73
CA LEU A 207 4.07 8.58 26.20
C LEU A 207 5.00 8.03 27.28
N SER A 208 4.90 8.54 28.50
CA SER A 208 5.72 8.08 29.65
C SER A 208 5.28 6.72 30.22
N SER A 209 4.08 6.27 29.93
CA SER A 209 3.57 4.96 30.41
C SER A 209 3.98 3.79 29.54
N PHE A 210 4.46 4.04 28.30
CA PHE A 210 4.92 2.99 27.41
C PHE A 210 6.28 2.45 27.84
N PRO A 211 6.50 1.13 27.72
CA PRO A 211 7.81 0.55 27.93
C PRO A 211 8.78 1.04 26.82
N ALA A 212 10.07 1.13 27.14
CA ALA A 212 11.10 1.61 26.21
C ALA A 212 11.11 0.82 24.89
N SER A 213 10.70 -0.44 24.90
CA SER A 213 10.57 -1.28 23.69
C SER A 213 9.59 -0.73 22.66
N HIS A 214 8.57 0.04 23.06
CA HIS A 214 7.62 0.64 22.13
C HIS A 214 8.22 1.79 21.30
N PHE A 215 9.34 2.35 21.73
CA PHE A 215 10.10 3.38 21.02
C PHE A 215 11.31 2.83 20.28
N ASP A 216 11.55 1.53 20.37
CA ASP A 216 12.65 0.85 19.71
C ASP A 216 12.17 0.17 18.41
N LEU A 217 12.92 0.35 17.32
CA LEU A 217 12.70 -0.38 16.08
C LEU A 217 12.84 -1.89 16.24
N MET A 218 13.62 -2.33 17.22
CA MET A 218 13.79 -3.74 17.58
C MET A 218 12.84 -4.20 18.70
N GLY A 219 11.82 -3.40 19.03
CA GLY A 219 10.92 -3.63 20.16
C GLY A 219 10.15 -4.95 20.18
N GLN A 220 9.94 -5.57 19.01
CA GLN A 220 9.38 -6.92 18.89
C GLN A 220 10.42 -8.05 19.01
N GLY A 221 11.67 -7.71 19.35
CA GLY A 221 12.82 -8.63 19.39
C GLY A 221 13.65 -8.53 18.10
N THR A 222 14.99 -8.58 18.24
CA THR A 222 15.92 -8.40 17.11
C THR A 222 15.68 -9.39 15.98
N ASP A 223 15.44 -10.66 16.29
CA ASP A 223 15.22 -11.71 15.30
C ASP A 223 13.95 -11.45 14.49
N SER A 224 12.85 -11.10 15.16
CA SER A 224 11.57 -10.79 14.51
C SER A 224 11.66 -9.53 13.67
N ALA A 225 12.30 -8.47 14.17
CA ALA A 225 12.48 -7.22 13.45
C ALA A 225 13.32 -7.41 12.18
N MET A 226 14.43 -8.15 12.28
CA MET A 226 15.26 -8.49 11.12
C MET A 226 14.54 -9.39 10.13
N ALA A 227 13.81 -10.40 10.60
CA ALA A 227 13.00 -11.25 9.74
C ALA A 227 11.96 -10.44 8.96
N HIS A 228 11.27 -9.49 9.60
CA HIS A 228 10.34 -8.57 8.93
C HIS A 228 11.04 -7.70 7.89
N LEU A 229 12.17 -7.08 8.25
CA LEU A 229 12.94 -6.23 7.33
C LEU A 229 13.37 -7.01 6.08
N PHE A 230 14.02 -8.16 6.25
CA PHE A 230 14.47 -8.98 5.11
C PHE A 230 13.31 -9.51 4.29
N SER A 231 12.23 -9.96 4.93
CA SER A 231 11.03 -10.44 4.24
C SER A 231 10.42 -9.35 3.36
N VAL A 232 10.31 -8.11 3.86
CA VAL A 232 9.76 -6.99 3.09
C VAL A 232 10.70 -6.60 1.95
N ILE A 233 12.02 -6.49 2.20
CA ILE A 233 12.99 -6.13 1.16
C ILE A 233 12.97 -7.18 0.03
N VAL A 234 13.09 -8.47 0.35
CA VAL A 234 13.07 -9.55 -0.64
C VAL A 234 11.72 -9.61 -1.34
N GLY A 235 10.62 -9.50 -0.58
CA GLY A 235 9.26 -9.48 -1.12
C GLY A 235 9.07 -8.38 -2.17
N VAL A 236 9.46 -7.16 -1.87
CA VAL A 236 9.38 -6.03 -2.81
C VAL A 236 10.26 -6.24 -4.04
N LEU A 237 11.51 -6.67 -3.86
CA LEU A 237 12.45 -6.89 -4.96
C LEU A 237 12.04 -8.03 -5.91
N CYS A 238 11.25 -8.99 -5.43
CA CYS A 238 10.78 -10.13 -6.21
C CYS A 238 9.36 -9.97 -6.74
N THR A 239 8.63 -8.93 -6.36
CA THR A 239 7.23 -8.75 -6.74
C THR A 239 7.09 -8.16 -8.13
N GLN A 240 6.41 -8.90 -9.03
CA GLN A 240 6.17 -8.53 -10.41
C GLN A 240 5.53 -7.14 -10.57
N THR A 241 4.58 -6.77 -9.73
CA THR A 241 3.85 -5.50 -9.84
C THR A 241 4.74 -4.26 -9.74
N TYR A 242 5.76 -4.28 -8.87
CA TYR A 242 6.72 -3.17 -8.76
C TYR A 242 7.71 -3.16 -9.92
N ILE A 243 8.18 -4.33 -10.35
CA ILE A 243 9.09 -4.46 -11.49
C ILE A 243 8.41 -4.06 -12.79
N GLN A 244 7.13 -4.35 -12.95
CA GLN A 244 6.34 -3.91 -14.11
C GLN A 244 6.29 -2.38 -14.23
N CYS A 245 6.33 -1.65 -13.10
CA CYS A 245 6.45 -0.20 -13.12
C CYS A 245 7.78 0.27 -13.74
N ILE A 246 8.87 -0.46 -13.51
CA ILE A 246 10.17 -0.19 -14.16
C ILE A 246 10.09 -0.40 -15.67
N PHE A 247 9.47 -1.48 -16.11
CA PHE A 247 9.28 -1.76 -17.54
C PHE A 247 8.37 -0.73 -18.24
N SER A 248 7.47 -0.10 -17.52
CA SER A 248 6.56 0.92 -18.05
C SER A 248 7.21 2.29 -18.29
N ALA A 249 8.38 2.54 -17.72
CA ALA A 249 9.06 3.83 -17.81
C ALA A 249 9.50 4.15 -19.26
N ASP A 250 9.53 5.43 -19.59
CA ASP A 250 10.00 5.92 -20.88
C ASP A 250 11.54 5.82 -21.03
N THR A 251 12.27 6.02 -19.93
CA THR A 251 13.73 5.92 -19.92
C THR A 251 14.23 5.23 -18.64
N PRO A 252 15.45 4.61 -18.68
CA PRO A 252 16.04 4.01 -17.48
C PRO A 252 16.21 5.00 -16.32
N LEU A 253 16.48 6.27 -16.64
CA LEU A 253 16.62 7.32 -15.62
C LEU A 253 15.28 7.63 -14.95
N LYS A 254 14.19 7.69 -15.73
CA LYS A 254 12.84 7.90 -15.19
C LYS A 254 12.39 6.69 -14.35
N ALA A 255 12.77 5.46 -14.72
CA ALA A 255 12.54 4.28 -13.92
C ALA A 255 13.25 4.37 -12.55
N ALA A 256 14.54 4.69 -12.53
CA ALA A 256 15.32 4.85 -11.30
C ALA A 256 14.79 6.00 -10.42
N SER A 257 14.58 7.18 -11.03
CA SER A 257 14.02 8.34 -10.32
C SER A 257 12.63 8.03 -9.72
N GLY A 258 11.80 7.29 -10.45
CA GLY A 258 10.50 6.83 -9.97
C GLY A 258 10.61 5.96 -8.71
N CYS A 259 11.58 5.04 -8.67
CA CYS A 259 11.85 4.22 -7.49
C CYS A 259 12.31 5.07 -6.29
N PHE A 260 13.20 6.05 -6.48
CA PHE A 260 13.65 6.93 -5.40
C PHE A 260 12.54 7.82 -4.87
N ILE A 261 11.72 8.39 -5.76
CA ILE A 261 10.55 9.18 -5.35
C ILE A 261 9.55 8.30 -4.59
N ALA A 262 9.30 7.07 -5.05
CA ALA A 262 8.45 6.13 -4.33
C ALA A 262 8.99 5.83 -2.93
N ALA A 263 10.30 5.61 -2.77
CA ALA A 263 10.92 5.41 -1.45
C ALA A 263 10.70 6.61 -0.52
N LEU A 264 10.92 7.84 -1.03
CA LEU A 264 10.72 9.07 -0.27
C LEU A 264 9.26 9.25 0.20
N ILE A 265 8.30 8.79 -0.59
CA ILE A 265 6.88 8.84 -0.26
C ILE A 265 6.51 7.74 0.75
N VAL A 266 7.02 6.53 0.56
CA VAL A 266 6.57 5.34 1.31
C VAL A 266 7.19 5.26 2.70
N ILE A 267 8.45 5.67 2.87
CA ILE A 267 9.13 5.60 4.17
C ILE A 267 8.33 6.32 5.27
N PRO A 268 7.96 7.60 5.12
CA PRO A 268 7.34 8.34 6.21
C PRO A 268 5.87 7.99 6.45
N ILE A 269 5.19 7.34 5.50
CA ILE A 269 3.74 7.11 5.61
C ILE A 269 3.35 6.13 6.73
N GLY A 270 4.28 5.28 7.18
CA GLY A 270 4.04 4.39 8.31
C GLY A 270 4.01 5.11 9.66
N LEU A 271 4.70 6.23 9.82
CA LEU A 271 4.80 6.94 11.10
C LEU A 271 3.46 7.44 11.65
N PRO A 272 2.57 8.06 10.83
CA PRO A 272 1.22 8.38 11.27
C PRO A 272 0.43 7.17 11.78
N SER A 273 0.51 6.04 11.07
CA SER A 273 -0.15 4.80 11.49
C SER A 273 0.42 4.27 12.82
N VAL A 274 1.73 4.42 13.04
CA VAL A 274 2.37 4.07 14.32
C VAL A 274 1.82 4.93 15.45
N ALA A 275 1.71 6.24 15.25
CA ALA A 275 1.16 7.14 16.26
C ALA A 275 -0.29 6.78 16.63
N VAL A 276 -1.12 6.47 15.62
CA VAL A 276 -2.50 6.01 15.85
C VAL A 276 -2.53 4.69 16.62
N GLY A 277 -1.71 3.71 16.23
CA GLY A 277 -1.65 2.41 16.90
C GLY A 277 -1.26 2.53 18.37
N MET A 278 -0.22 3.32 18.66
CA MET A 278 0.21 3.58 20.04
C MET A 278 -0.87 4.29 20.85
N TYR A 279 -1.51 5.33 20.30
CA TYR A 279 -2.60 6.01 20.99
C TYR A 279 -3.74 5.05 21.35
N MET A 280 -4.19 4.26 20.41
CA MET A 280 -5.31 3.32 20.63
C MET A 280 -4.96 2.20 21.60
N HIS A 281 -3.69 1.77 21.66
CA HIS A 281 -3.23 0.83 22.69
C HIS A 281 -3.46 1.38 24.11
N ALA A 282 -3.20 2.67 24.31
CA ALA A 282 -3.34 3.30 25.63
C ALA A 282 -4.80 3.68 25.94
N ALA A 283 -5.54 4.17 24.94
CA ALA A 283 -6.88 4.73 25.13
C ALA A 283 -8.00 3.69 25.04
N GLU A 284 -7.87 2.71 24.14
CA GLU A 284 -8.91 1.70 23.86
C GLU A 284 -8.30 0.29 23.76
N PRO A 285 -7.81 -0.31 24.88
CA PRO A 285 -7.09 -1.58 24.88
C PRO A 285 -7.92 -2.81 24.49
N GLU A 286 -9.25 -2.69 24.46
CA GLU A 286 -10.18 -3.76 24.06
C GLU A 286 -10.51 -3.74 22.56
N THR A 287 -9.96 -2.78 21.79
CA THR A 287 -10.22 -2.68 20.34
C THR A 287 -9.56 -3.83 19.59
N LEU A 288 -10.31 -4.47 18.69
CA LEU A 288 -9.73 -5.48 17.79
C LEU A 288 -8.59 -4.85 16.98
N PRO A 289 -7.38 -5.44 16.97
CA PRO A 289 -6.21 -4.83 16.34
C PRO A 289 -6.40 -4.38 14.90
N ILE A 290 -7.14 -5.15 14.08
CA ILE A 290 -7.43 -4.80 12.69
C ILE A 290 -8.36 -3.58 12.55
N LEU A 291 -9.14 -3.26 13.57
CA LEU A 291 -10.07 -2.12 13.59
C LEU A 291 -9.48 -0.87 14.28
N VAL A 292 -8.24 -0.92 14.74
CA VAL A 292 -7.57 0.19 15.45
C VAL A 292 -7.60 1.48 14.64
N LEU A 293 -7.10 1.47 13.41
CA LEU A 293 -7.10 2.66 12.56
C LEU A 293 -8.51 3.14 12.18
N PRO A 294 -9.43 2.27 11.69
CA PRO A 294 -10.79 2.68 11.41
C PRO A 294 -11.54 3.25 12.62
N THR A 295 -11.38 2.64 13.80
CA THR A 295 -12.01 3.14 15.04
C THR A 295 -11.50 4.53 15.40
N PHE A 296 -10.17 4.73 15.33
CA PHE A 296 -9.58 6.03 15.58
C PHE A 296 -10.11 7.10 14.62
N LEU A 297 -10.17 6.79 13.32
CA LEU A 297 -10.67 7.72 12.31
C LEU A 297 -12.10 8.15 12.58
N VAL A 298 -12.98 7.24 12.94
CA VAL A 298 -14.39 7.54 13.20
C VAL A 298 -14.59 8.31 14.50
N ASN A 299 -13.80 8.01 15.57
CA ASN A 299 -14.02 8.55 16.91
C ASN A 299 -13.26 9.87 17.16
N HIS A 300 -12.09 10.07 16.56
CA HIS A 300 -11.17 11.17 16.93
C HIS A 300 -10.84 12.13 15.79
N VAL A 301 -11.19 11.80 14.55
CA VAL A 301 -10.84 12.62 13.40
C VAL A 301 -12.08 13.32 12.83
N PRO A 302 -11.97 14.58 12.36
CA PRO A 302 -13.10 15.26 11.72
C PRO A 302 -13.68 14.43 10.58
N VAL A 303 -15.01 14.40 10.48
CA VAL A 303 -15.78 13.55 9.56
C VAL A 303 -15.29 13.64 8.11
N LEU A 304 -14.88 14.85 7.67
CA LEU A 304 -14.36 15.06 6.32
C LEU A 304 -13.09 14.27 6.05
N ILE A 305 -12.18 14.23 7.01
CA ILE A 305 -10.89 13.55 6.90
C ILE A 305 -11.07 12.04 7.14
N ALA A 306 -11.93 11.67 8.09
CA ALA A 306 -12.23 10.29 8.41
C ALA A 306 -12.90 9.53 7.24
N GLY A 307 -13.65 10.23 6.38
CA GLY A 307 -14.32 9.65 5.21
C GLY A 307 -13.44 9.56 3.94
N LEU A 308 -12.26 10.18 3.95
CA LEU A 308 -11.27 10.09 2.85
C LEU A 308 -10.53 8.76 2.88
#